data_545e48b5cc832434466e61062a82d792
#
_entry.id   545e48b5cc832434466e61062a82d792
#
_cell.length_a   1.000
_cell.length_b   1.000
_cell.length_c   1.000
_cell.angle_alpha   90.00
_cell.angle_beta   90.00
_cell.angle_gamma   90.00
#
_symmetry.space_group_name_H-M   'P 1'
#
loop_
_entity.id
_entity.type
_entity.pdbx_description
1 polymer ?
#
loop_
_entity_poly.entity_id
_entity_poly.type
_entity_poly.pdbx_seq_one_letter_code
_entity_poly.pdbx_strand_id
1 'polypeptide(L)'
;MIINKIFDTAIIGGGVAGCSLLFTLARYTDINNIILFEKYDEVSQLNSNPKANSQTVHVGDIESNYTLEKAKKVKESSSMIKNYIENFQEINITGFKSDKMLLAVGEDEIKELKARYTEFKELYPYLELWDEKFLATFEPKLLENRKEPIMAMGARGQITTVDYKKLSESFIQKSLDTDKNIQMRYNEEVTKITREEDGYYKITSDTTNFRAKSIVVNAGAYSLLFAQDMGYGEEYATLPIGGSFFFTKEKLLNSKVYTMQNPKLPFAAIHADPDCTQNWNTRFGPTAFALPKLERYHSLHLKDLINALNIDKDVTQVYMNLFKDSTIRRYIFKNAIEEIPFIGKEVFVHDAQKVIPSLKVSDLTFAEGYGGMRPQIIDKKKHELLLGEAKISKNGIIFNMTPSPGATSSLAIAMQDTKAICQYLSKSFDLEKHQREIQMLEKNAPSSIEDIKNVV
;
A
#
# COMPACT_ATOMS: atom_id res chain seq x y z
N MET A 1 35.94 0.73 -2.09
CA MET A 1 36.46 -0.61 -2.47
C MET A 1 35.41 -1.25 -3.37
N ILE A 2 35.77 -1.80 -4.54
CA ILE A 2 34.77 -2.51 -5.39
C ILE A 2 34.68 -3.93 -4.84
N ILE A 3 33.49 -4.36 -4.47
CA ILE A 3 33.25 -5.77 -4.14
C ILE A 3 33.27 -6.54 -5.46
N ASN A 4 34.26 -7.41 -5.67
CA ASN A 4 34.41 -8.19 -6.91
C ASN A 4 33.29 -9.22 -7.16
N LYS A 5 32.32 -9.34 -6.24
CA LYS A 5 31.20 -10.27 -6.35
C LYS A 5 30.10 -9.66 -7.21
N ILE A 6 29.68 -10.37 -8.25
CA ILE A 6 28.53 -10.00 -9.07
C ILE A 6 27.30 -10.74 -8.53
N PHE A 7 26.27 -10.00 -8.18
CA PHE A 7 24.98 -10.57 -7.77
C PHE A 7 24.11 -10.88 -9.00
N ASP A 8 23.31 -11.91 -8.92
CA ASP A 8 22.33 -12.20 -9.97
C ASP A 8 21.23 -11.12 -9.97
N THR A 9 20.74 -10.78 -8.78
CA THR A 9 19.71 -9.75 -8.61
C THR A 9 20.01 -8.89 -7.39
N ALA A 10 19.85 -7.57 -7.54
CA ALA A 10 19.86 -6.61 -6.45
C ALA A 10 18.46 -6.04 -6.24
N ILE A 11 18.05 -5.93 -4.97
CA ILE A 11 16.77 -5.34 -4.55
C ILE A 11 17.09 -4.07 -3.78
N ILE A 12 16.53 -2.94 -4.18
CA ILE A 12 16.73 -1.64 -3.51
C ILE A 12 15.45 -1.25 -2.79
N GLY A 13 15.52 -1.22 -1.45
CA GLY A 13 14.42 -0.95 -0.53
C GLY A 13 13.91 -2.19 0.18
N GLY A 14 14.01 -2.19 1.51
CA GLY A 14 13.59 -3.25 2.44
C GLY A 14 12.16 -3.05 2.97
N GLY A 15 11.28 -2.37 2.23
CA GLY A 15 9.85 -2.37 2.52
C GLY A 15 9.19 -3.70 2.16
N VAL A 16 7.89 -3.86 2.46
CA VAL A 16 7.16 -5.12 2.21
C VAL A 16 7.26 -5.59 0.75
N ALA A 17 7.36 -4.67 -0.23
CA ALA A 17 7.54 -5.01 -1.65
C ALA A 17 8.91 -5.64 -1.93
N GLY A 18 9.99 -5.07 -1.39
CA GLY A 18 11.33 -5.64 -1.55
C GLY A 18 11.50 -6.97 -0.81
N CYS A 19 10.93 -7.08 0.39
CA CYS A 19 10.98 -8.31 1.19
C CYS A 19 10.16 -9.45 0.54
N SER A 20 8.97 -9.16 -0.01
CA SER A 20 8.16 -10.14 -0.74
C SER A 20 8.85 -10.60 -2.03
N LEU A 21 9.57 -9.70 -2.71
CA LEU A 21 10.36 -10.07 -3.89
C LEU A 21 11.54 -10.97 -3.50
N LEU A 22 12.27 -10.65 -2.42
CA LEU A 22 13.35 -11.49 -1.91
C LEU A 22 12.84 -12.90 -1.61
N PHE A 23 11.69 -13.00 -0.91
CA PHE A 23 11.05 -14.28 -0.61
C PHE A 23 10.72 -15.06 -1.89
N THR A 24 10.11 -14.39 -2.88
CA THR A 24 9.70 -15.03 -4.12
C THR A 24 10.90 -15.52 -4.94
N LEU A 25 11.94 -14.72 -5.05
CA LEU A 25 13.19 -15.10 -5.74
C LEU A 25 13.89 -16.25 -5.02
N ALA A 26 14.05 -16.19 -3.71
CA ALA A 26 14.77 -17.18 -2.95
C ALA A 26 14.07 -18.55 -2.95
N ARG A 27 12.74 -18.56 -2.81
CA ARG A 27 11.99 -19.80 -2.60
C ARG A 27 11.57 -20.51 -3.89
N TYR A 28 11.36 -19.74 -4.98
CA TYR A 28 10.73 -20.28 -6.19
C TYR A 28 11.59 -20.17 -7.46
N THR A 29 12.85 -19.75 -7.35
CA THR A 29 13.72 -19.65 -8.52
C THR A 29 15.05 -20.36 -8.31
N ASP A 30 15.82 -20.56 -9.40
CA ASP A 30 17.21 -20.99 -9.37
C ASP A 30 18.21 -19.83 -9.31
N ILE A 31 17.75 -18.61 -9.10
CA ILE A 31 18.59 -17.44 -8.81
C ILE A 31 19.28 -17.68 -7.46
N ASN A 32 20.61 -17.51 -7.40
CA ASN A 32 21.36 -17.90 -6.22
C ASN A 32 21.97 -16.73 -5.44
N ASN A 33 22.51 -15.73 -6.14
CA ASN A 33 23.21 -14.62 -5.48
C ASN A 33 22.30 -13.39 -5.45
N ILE A 34 21.71 -13.12 -4.31
CA ILE A 34 20.74 -12.01 -4.14
C ILE A 34 21.26 -11.03 -3.09
N ILE A 35 21.15 -9.73 -3.36
CA ILE A 35 21.47 -8.69 -2.37
C ILE A 35 20.25 -7.76 -2.21
N LEU A 36 19.93 -7.43 -0.96
CA LEU A 36 18.92 -6.43 -0.62
C LEU A 36 19.57 -5.29 0.15
N PHE A 37 19.27 -4.05 -0.30
CA PHE A 37 19.71 -2.82 0.34
C PHE A 37 18.55 -2.16 1.07
N GLU A 38 18.78 -1.76 2.32
CA GLU A 38 17.91 -0.91 3.10
C GLU A 38 18.74 0.20 3.75
N LYS A 39 18.30 1.44 3.60
CA LYS A 39 19.02 2.60 4.14
C LYS A 39 18.90 2.74 5.66
N TYR A 40 17.90 2.13 6.26
CA TYR A 40 17.71 2.08 7.70
C TYR A 40 18.32 0.83 8.33
N ASP A 41 18.32 0.80 9.65
CA ASP A 41 18.90 -0.28 10.46
C ASP A 41 18.06 -1.58 10.42
N GLU A 42 16.82 -1.50 10.00
CA GLU A 42 15.92 -2.66 9.84
C GLU A 42 14.90 -2.43 8.71
N VAL A 43 14.19 -3.47 8.32
CA VAL A 43 13.18 -3.42 7.26
C VAL A 43 11.92 -2.67 7.69
N SER A 44 11.18 -2.18 6.70
CA SER A 44 9.85 -1.62 6.88
C SER A 44 9.78 -0.42 7.84
N GLN A 45 10.76 0.46 7.80
CA GLN A 45 10.82 1.66 8.65
C GLN A 45 9.92 2.81 8.17
N LEU A 46 9.53 2.81 6.89
CA LEU A 46 8.67 3.85 6.30
C LEU A 46 7.23 3.35 6.11
N ASN A 47 6.70 3.46 4.90
CA ASN A 47 5.29 3.19 4.58
C ASN A 47 4.80 1.76 4.92
N SER A 48 5.69 0.79 5.00
CA SER A 48 5.39 -0.58 5.43
C SER A 48 5.36 -0.74 6.96
N ASN A 49 5.80 0.28 7.73
CA ASN A 49 5.66 0.27 9.18
C ASN A 49 4.18 0.34 9.57
N PRO A 50 3.68 -0.44 10.54
CA PRO A 50 2.27 -0.42 10.95
C PRO A 50 1.78 0.96 11.42
N LYS A 51 2.69 1.84 11.86
CA LYS A 51 2.37 3.23 12.19
C LYS A 51 2.04 4.08 10.96
N ALA A 52 2.49 3.68 9.77
CA ALA A 52 2.38 4.47 8.55
C ALA A 52 1.22 4.07 7.63
N ASN A 53 0.47 3.02 7.95
CA ASN A 53 -0.61 2.50 7.12
C ASN A 53 -1.81 2.04 7.95
N SER A 54 -2.92 1.69 7.29
CA SER A 54 -4.16 1.24 7.94
C SER A 54 -4.10 -0.19 8.48
N GLN A 55 -3.00 -0.90 8.31
CA GLN A 55 -2.88 -2.32 8.67
C GLN A 55 -3.99 -3.18 8.03
N THR A 56 -4.49 -2.79 6.86
CA THR A 56 -5.63 -3.44 6.21
C THR A 56 -5.20 -4.21 4.98
N VAL A 57 -5.70 -5.45 4.87
CA VAL A 57 -5.70 -6.18 3.61
C VAL A 57 -6.88 -5.67 2.78
N HIS A 58 -6.59 -4.83 1.79
CA HIS A 58 -7.58 -4.34 0.85
C HIS A 58 -7.88 -5.44 -0.17
N VAL A 59 -9.08 -5.99 -0.12
CA VAL A 59 -9.49 -7.09 -1.03
C VAL A 59 -10.50 -6.64 -2.08
N GLY A 60 -10.92 -5.37 -2.06
CA GLY A 60 -11.87 -4.82 -3.02
C GLY A 60 -13.34 -4.97 -2.64
N ASP A 61 -13.65 -5.56 -1.50
CA ASP A 61 -15.02 -5.84 -1.06
C ASP A 61 -15.72 -4.65 -0.42
N ILE A 62 -15.03 -3.89 0.45
CA ILE A 62 -15.57 -2.73 1.17
C ILE A 62 -15.05 -1.38 0.64
N GLU A 63 -14.13 -1.36 -0.31
CA GLU A 63 -13.62 -0.14 -0.95
C GLU A 63 -14.68 0.43 -1.90
N SER A 64 -15.45 1.43 -1.45
CA SER A 64 -16.63 1.96 -2.16
C SER A 64 -16.31 2.61 -3.52
N ASN A 65 -15.06 2.98 -3.78
CA ASN A 65 -14.60 3.58 -5.03
C ASN A 65 -14.09 2.56 -6.07
N TYR A 66 -14.15 1.25 -5.78
CA TYR A 66 -13.73 0.22 -6.74
C TYR A 66 -14.89 -0.22 -7.61
N THR A 67 -14.63 -0.33 -8.92
CA THR A 67 -15.51 -1.06 -9.85
C THR A 67 -15.38 -2.56 -9.61
N LEU A 68 -16.35 -3.34 -10.07
CA LEU A 68 -16.32 -4.81 -9.96
C LEU A 68 -15.06 -5.40 -10.65
N GLU A 69 -14.66 -4.83 -11.79
CA GLU A 69 -13.45 -5.26 -12.51
C GLU A 69 -12.18 -5.01 -11.69
N LYS A 70 -12.04 -3.81 -11.12
CA LYS A 70 -10.93 -3.48 -10.22
C LYS A 70 -10.94 -4.38 -8.98
N ALA A 71 -12.12 -4.64 -8.41
CA ALA A 71 -12.27 -5.51 -7.25
C ALA A 71 -11.83 -6.95 -7.54
N LYS A 72 -12.14 -7.51 -8.71
CA LYS A 72 -11.65 -8.84 -9.14
C LYS A 72 -10.12 -8.90 -9.15
N LYS A 73 -9.46 -7.94 -9.79
CA LYS A 73 -7.98 -7.85 -9.85
C LYS A 73 -7.36 -7.75 -8.45
N VAL A 74 -7.95 -6.91 -7.60
CA VAL A 74 -7.46 -6.71 -6.22
C VAL A 74 -7.71 -7.96 -5.37
N LYS A 75 -8.83 -8.66 -5.52
CA LYS A 75 -9.11 -9.94 -4.85
C LYS A 75 -8.02 -10.97 -5.15
N GLU A 76 -7.65 -11.14 -6.41
CA GLU A 76 -6.59 -12.06 -6.82
C GLU A 76 -5.24 -11.72 -6.16
N SER A 77 -4.83 -10.45 -6.24
CA SER A 77 -3.55 -10.02 -5.65
C SER A 77 -3.54 -10.10 -4.11
N SER A 78 -4.64 -9.76 -3.46
CA SER A 78 -4.75 -9.80 -2.00
C SER A 78 -4.87 -11.21 -1.44
N SER A 79 -5.43 -12.15 -2.21
CA SER A 79 -5.51 -13.56 -1.81
C SER A 79 -4.14 -14.15 -1.55
N MET A 80 -3.10 -13.72 -2.28
CA MET A 80 -1.74 -14.19 -2.09
C MET A 80 -1.20 -13.88 -0.67
N ILE A 81 -1.49 -12.70 -0.14
CA ILE A 81 -1.10 -12.35 1.25
C ILE A 81 -1.85 -13.23 2.26
N LYS A 82 -3.15 -13.42 2.07
CA LYS A 82 -3.95 -14.28 2.95
C LYS A 82 -3.45 -15.72 2.92
N ASN A 83 -3.21 -16.26 1.74
CA ASN A 83 -2.71 -17.63 1.56
C ASN A 83 -1.32 -17.81 2.18
N TYR A 84 -0.43 -16.80 2.03
CA TYR A 84 0.86 -16.80 2.72
C TYR A 84 0.66 -16.90 4.24
N ILE A 85 -0.18 -16.03 4.83
CA ILE A 85 -0.43 -16.01 6.27
C ILE A 85 -0.98 -17.37 6.76
N GLU A 86 -1.87 -17.99 6.00
CA GLU A 86 -2.43 -19.29 6.36
C GLU A 86 -1.43 -20.44 6.18
N ASN A 87 -0.78 -20.51 5.03
CA ASN A 87 0.11 -21.63 4.68
C ASN A 87 1.43 -21.64 5.43
N PHE A 88 1.93 -20.46 5.82
CA PHE A 88 3.16 -20.34 6.60
C PHE A 88 2.92 -20.17 8.10
N GLN A 89 1.67 -20.41 8.56
CA GLN A 89 1.27 -20.36 9.97
C GLN A 89 1.49 -19.02 10.65
N GLU A 90 1.26 -17.93 9.91
CA GLU A 90 1.47 -16.55 10.37
C GLU A 90 0.22 -15.91 11.01
N ILE A 91 -0.87 -16.69 11.21
CA ILE A 91 -2.09 -16.22 11.89
C ILE A 91 -1.77 -15.85 13.33
N ASN A 92 -2.23 -14.66 13.76
CA ASN A 92 -1.95 -14.04 15.06
C ASN A 92 -0.47 -13.65 15.29
N ILE A 93 0.37 -13.74 14.25
CA ILE A 93 1.76 -13.28 14.25
C ILE A 93 1.87 -12.05 13.37
N THR A 94 1.65 -12.22 12.06
CA THR A 94 1.68 -11.15 11.07
C THR A 94 0.29 -10.74 10.61
N GLY A 95 -0.66 -11.69 10.55
CA GLY A 95 -2.04 -11.49 10.12
C GLY A 95 -3.07 -11.87 11.17
N PHE A 96 -4.14 -11.08 11.25
CA PHE A 96 -5.17 -11.25 12.27
C PHE A 96 -6.55 -11.31 11.61
N LYS A 97 -7.38 -12.26 12.07
CA LYS A 97 -8.80 -12.28 11.72
C LYS A 97 -9.51 -11.17 12.47
N SER A 98 -10.13 -10.29 11.73
CA SER A 98 -10.95 -9.21 12.26
C SER A 98 -12.10 -8.89 11.31
N ASP A 99 -13.20 -8.42 11.89
CA ASP A 99 -14.35 -8.03 11.11
C ASP A 99 -14.12 -6.66 10.48
N LYS A 100 -14.77 -6.39 9.36
CA LYS A 100 -14.72 -5.11 8.67
C LYS A 100 -16.06 -4.78 8.03
N MET A 101 -16.34 -3.50 7.83
CA MET A 101 -17.54 -3.05 7.19
C MET A 101 -17.37 -1.76 6.40
N LEU A 102 -18.21 -1.60 5.40
CA LEU A 102 -18.50 -0.33 4.75
C LEU A 102 -19.79 0.21 5.34
N LEU A 103 -19.71 1.34 6.05
CA LEU A 103 -20.83 2.01 6.72
C LEU A 103 -21.44 3.04 5.78
N ALA A 104 -22.76 2.95 5.59
CA ALA A 104 -23.60 3.94 4.94
C ALA A 104 -24.41 4.71 5.99
N VAL A 105 -24.43 6.03 5.87
CA VAL A 105 -25.15 6.95 6.78
C VAL A 105 -26.14 7.79 5.99
N GLY A 106 -27.41 7.70 6.34
CA GLY A 106 -28.49 8.35 5.61
C GLY A 106 -29.04 7.51 4.44
N GLU A 107 -30.23 7.83 3.99
CA GLU A 107 -31.00 7.05 3.00
C GLU A 107 -30.27 6.94 1.65
N ASP A 108 -29.60 8.01 1.20
CA ASP A 108 -28.90 8.00 -0.11
C ASP A 108 -27.72 7.02 -0.10
N GLU A 109 -26.86 7.08 0.94
CA GLU A 109 -25.74 6.14 1.07
C GLU A 109 -26.23 4.69 1.27
N ILE A 110 -27.33 4.47 1.99
CA ILE A 110 -27.94 3.14 2.17
C ILE A 110 -28.41 2.59 0.82
N LYS A 111 -29.01 3.41 -0.02
CA LYS A 111 -29.42 3.02 -1.37
C LYS A 111 -28.25 2.60 -2.23
N GLU A 112 -27.16 3.38 -2.22
CA GLU A 112 -25.91 3.06 -2.93
C GLU A 112 -25.28 1.77 -2.40
N LEU A 113 -25.24 1.60 -1.07
CA LEU A 113 -24.70 0.40 -0.43
C LEU A 113 -25.46 -0.87 -0.85
N LYS A 114 -26.79 -0.84 -0.88
CA LYS A 114 -27.63 -1.96 -1.31
C LYS A 114 -27.39 -2.33 -2.78
N ALA A 115 -27.24 -1.33 -3.64
CA ALA A 115 -26.91 -1.55 -5.05
C ALA A 115 -25.53 -2.22 -5.18
N ARG A 116 -24.54 -1.70 -4.45
CA ARG A 116 -23.20 -2.29 -4.41
C ARG A 116 -23.19 -3.72 -3.88
N TYR A 117 -23.89 -4.01 -2.81
CA TYR A 117 -24.02 -5.37 -2.28
C TYR A 117 -24.57 -6.33 -3.34
N THR A 118 -25.60 -5.92 -4.07
CA THR A 118 -26.20 -6.75 -5.13
C THR A 118 -25.20 -7.06 -6.24
N GLU A 119 -24.35 -6.09 -6.61
CA GLU A 119 -23.33 -6.25 -7.62
C GLU A 119 -22.16 -7.11 -7.14
N PHE A 120 -21.75 -6.98 -5.86
CA PHE A 120 -20.50 -7.55 -5.33
C PHE A 120 -20.67 -8.92 -4.65
N LYS A 121 -21.89 -9.27 -4.22
CA LYS A 121 -22.14 -10.51 -3.44
C LYS A 121 -21.74 -11.80 -4.16
N GLU A 122 -21.78 -11.85 -5.49
CA GLU A 122 -21.33 -13.03 -6.24
C GLU A 122 -19.80 -13.18 -6.19
N LEU A 123 -19.08 -12.05 -6.28
CA LEU A 123 -17.64 -12.06 -6.17
C LEU A 123 -17.17 -12.32 -4.73
N TYR A 124 -17.93 -11.86 -3.74
CA TYR A 124 -17.63 -11.99 -2.31
C TYR A 124 -18.83 -12.61 -1.55
N PRO A 125 -19.03 -13.94 -1.64
CA PRO A 125 -20.18 -14.61 -1.02
C PRO A 125 -20.31 -14.46 0.49
N TYR A 126 -19.21 -14.09 1.17
CA TYR A 126 -19.18 -13.86 2.62
C TYR A 126 -19.68 -12.46 3.05
N LEU A 127 -19.98 -11.57 2.10
CA LEU A 127 -20.54 -10.27 2.42
C LEU A 127 -21.98 -10.38 2.94
N GLU A 128 -22.29 -9.62 3.97
CA GLU A 128 -23.59 -9.53 4.62
C GLU A 128 -24.05 -8.08 4.68
N LEU A 129 -25.36 -7.86 4.63
CA LEU A 129 -25.96 -6.57 4.96
C LEU A 129 -26.36 -6.58 6.44
N TRP A 130 -25.91 -5.59 7.19
CA TRP A 130 -26.15 -5.40 8.60
C TRP A 130 -27.04 -4.17 8.82
N ASP A 131 -28.24 -4.40 9.36
CA ASP A 131 -29.19 -3.35 9.73
C ASP A 131 -28.84 -2.73 11.10
N GLU A 132 -29.57 -1.69 11.48
CA GLU A 132 -29.39 -1.02 12.77
C GLU A 132 -29.55 -1.96 13.96
N LYS A 133 -30.46 -2.92 13.88
CA LYS A 133 -30.71 -3.88 14.97
C LYS A 133 -29.49 -4.76 15.19
N PHE A 134 -28.88 -5.25 14.12
CA PHE A 134 -27.64 -6.01 14.20
C PHE A 134 -26.50 -5.14 14.70
N LEU A 135 -26.34 -3.94 14.14
CA LEU A 135 -25.27 -3.00 14.49
C LEU A 135 -25.37 -2.51 15.94
N ALA A 136 -26.57 -2.37 16.49
CA ALA A 136 -26.77 -2.01 17.91
C ALA A 136 -26.16 -3.04 18.87
N THR A 137 -26.14 -4.29 18.50
CA THR A 137 -25.54 -5.38 19.30
C THR A 137 -24.07 -5.55 19.00
N PHE A 138 -23.70 -5.43 17.72
CA PHE A 138 -22.35 -5.75 17.23
C PHE A 138 -21.36 -4.60 17.42
N GLU A 139 -21.77 -3.35 17.10
CA GLU A 139 -20.97 -2.14 17.22
C GLU A 139 -21.82 -0.98 17.79
N PRO A 140 -22.21 -1.04 19.07
CA PRO A 140 -23.16 -0.10 19.68
C PRO A 140 -22.74 1.37 19.57
N LYS A 141 -21.42 1.65 19.52
CA LYS A 141 -20.88 3.02 19.38
C LYS A 141 -21.27 3.70 18.06
N LEU A 142 -21.60 2.94 17.02
CA LEU A 142 -22.09 3.51 15.75
C LEU A 142 -23.47 4.14 15.88
N LEU A 143 -24.26 3.73 16.88
CA LEU A 143 -25.64 4.18 17.09
C LEU A 143 -25.77 5.18 18.24
N GLU A 144 -24.76 5.31 19.09
CA GLU A 144 -24.79 6.20 20.24
C GLU A 144 -24.92 7.67 19.77
N ASN A 145 -26.04 8.33 20.13
CA ASN A 145 -26.43 9.68 19.68
C ASN A 145 -26.68 9.84 18.16
N ARG A 146 -26.83 8.76 17.41
CA ARG A 146 -27.11 8.83 15.97
C ARG A 146 -28.55 9.17 15.71
N LYS A 147 -28.78 10.07 14.76
CA LYS A 147 -30.11 10.49 14.29
C LYS A 147 -30.42 9.97 12.90
N GLU A 148 -29.40 9.80 12.06
CA GLU A 148 -29.54 9.31 10.70
C GLU A 148 -29.65 7.79 10.69
N PRO A 149 -30.45 7.21 9.78
CA PRO A 149 -30.49 5.77 9.58
C PRO A 149 -29.12 5.29 9.07
N ILE A 150 -28.72 4.09 9.49
CA ILE A 150 -27.47 3.47 9.02
C ILE A 150 -27.69 2.04 8.54
N MET A 151 -26.82 1.62 7.68
CA MET A 151 -26.67 0.22 7.26
C MET A 151 -25.18 -0.04 6.98
N ALA A 152 -24.73 -1.28 7.18
CA ALA A 152 -23.39 -1.65 6.79
C ALA A 152 -23.39 -2.85 5.85
N MET A 153 -22.39 -2.91 4.99
CA MET A 153 -22.00 -4.11 4.25
C MET A 153 -20.73 -4.64 4.87
N GLY A 154 -20.78 -5.80 5.49
CA GLY A 154 -19.72 -6.32 6.33
C GLY A 154 -19.19 -7.68 5.93
N ALA A 155 -17.99 -7.97 6.39
CA ALA A 155 -17.31 -9.26 6.26
C ALA A 155 -16.78 -9.69 7.63
N ARG A 156 -17.13 -10.91 8.06
CA ARG A 156 -16.76 -11.45 9.36
C ARG A 156 -15.69 -12.54 9.26
N GLY A 157 -14.81 -12.57 10.26
CA GLY A 157 -13.85 -13.65 10.43
C GLY A 157 -12.79 -13.77 9.34
N GLN A 158 -12.63 -12.75 8.48
CA GLN A 158 -11.62 -12.72 7.44
C GLN A 158 -10.27 -12.26 7.99
N ILE A 159 -9.16 -12.68 7.38
CA ILE A 159 -7.86 -12.04 7.62
C ILE A 159 -7.91 -10.65 6.99
N THR A 160 -8.11 -9.62 7.82
CA THR A 160 -8.26 -8.23 7.36
C THR A 160 -7.22 -7.30 7.93
N THR A 161 -6.59 -7.64 9.05
CA THR A 161 -5.53 -6.84 9.68
C THR A 161 -4.19 -7.51 9.50
N VAL A 162 -3.18 -6.75 9.09
CA VAL A 162 -1.80 -7.23 8.88
C VAL A 162 -0.81 -6.22 9.45
N ASP A 163 0.12 -6.69 10.27
CA ASP A 163 1.35 -5.99 10.60
C ASP A 163 2.36 -6.21 9.46
N TYR A 164 2.45 -5.25 8.55
CA TYR A 164 3.31 -5.36 7.37
C TYR A 164 4.81 -5.34 7.70
N LYS A 165 5.22 -4.83 8.88
CA LYS A 165 6.61 -4.96 9.32
C LYS A 165 6.93 -6.40 9.70
N LYS A 166 6.13 -7.02 10.56
CA LYS A 166 6.27 -8.43 10.91
C LYS A 166 6.15 -9.34 9.70
N LEU A 167 5.25 -9.03 8.76
CA LEU A 167 5.13 -9.76 7.50
C LEU A 167 6.43 -9.66 6.68
N SER A 168 7.05 -8.49 6.61
CA SER A 168 8.34 -8.30 5.93
C SER A 168 9.45 -9.10 6.60
N GLU A 169 9.50 -9.10 7.92
CA GLU A 169 10.45 -9.91 8.72
C GLU A 169 10.26 -11.40 8.46
N SER A 170 9.00 -11.88 8.40
CA SER A 170 8.67 -13.26 8.05
C SER A 170 9.14 -13.61 6.63
N PHE A 171 8.94 -12.74 5.63
CA PHE A 171 9.47 -12.96 4.27
C PHE A 171 10.98 -13.12 4.27
N ILE A 172 11.71 -12.27 5.01
CA ILE A 172 13.16 -12.37 5.11
C ILE A 172 13.57 -13.69 5.76
N GLN A 173 12.96 -14.05 6.90
CA GLN A 173 13.30 -15.30 7.59
C GLN A 173 13.09 -16.50 6.66
N LYS A 174 11.94 -16.58 5.97
CA LYS A 174 11.67 -17.66 5.01
C LYS A 174 12.60 -17.64 3.79
N SER A 175 13.19 -16.50 3.45
CA SER A 175 14.22 -16.41 2.42
C SER A 175 15.55 -16.97 2.92
N LEU A 176 15.95 -16.59 4.13
CA LEU A 176 17.20 -17.04 4.75
C LEU A 176 17.18 -18.54 5.11
N ASP A 177 16.01 -19.13 5.27
CA ASP A 177 15.82 -20.58 5.48
C ASP A 177 16.08 -21.41 4.20
N THR A 178 16.35 -20.75 3.05
CA THR A 178 16.74 -21.42 1.80
C THR A 178 18.26 -21.59 1.70
N ASP A 179 18.71 -22.40 0.77
CA ASP A 179 20.14 -22.60 0.44
C ASP A 179 20.77 -21.48 -0.41
N LYS A 180 20.06 -20.38 -0.60
CA LYS A 180 20.50 -19.24 -1.44
C LYS A 180 21.54 -18.39 -0.74
N ASN A 181 22.42 -17.81 -1.54
CA ASN A 181 23.41 -16.87 -1.07
C ASN A 181 22.80 -15.46 -1.04
N ILE A 182 22.17 -15.13 0.09
CA ILE A 182 21.47 -13.86 0.31
C ILE A 182 22.35 -12.94 1.16
N GLN A 183 22.51 -11.71 0.72
CA GLN A 183 23.19 -10.67 1.47
C GLN A 183 22.20 -9.54 1.79
N MET A 184 21.99 -9.27 3.08
CA MET A 184 21.24 -8.13 3.57
C MET A 184 22.20 -6.98 3.91
N ARG A 185 21.91 -5.78 3.43
CA ARG A 185 22.71 -4.58 3.67
C ARG A 185 21.81 -3.52 4.30
N TYR A 186 21.84 -3.46 5.62
CA TYR A 186 21.18 -2.42 6.42
C TYR A 186 22.13 -1.23 6.63
N ASN A 187 21.56 -0.05 6.91
CA ASN A 187 22.30 1.20 6.99
C ASN A 187 23.17 1.44 5.75
N GLU A 188 22.63 1.06 4.56
CA GLU A 188 23.34 1.14 3.29
C GLU A 188 22.45 1.88 2.28
N GLU A 189 22.65 3.18 2.13
CA GLU A 189 21.87 3.98 1.20
C GLU A 189 22.43 3.89 -0.21
N VAL A 190 21.64 3.35 -1.13
CA VAL A 190 21.96 3.39 -2.56
C VAL A 190 21.70 4.80 -3.07
N THR A 191 22.75 5.42 -3.64
CA THR A 191 22.69 6.80 -4.12
C THR A 191 22.67 6.90 -5.64
N LYS A 192 23.15 5.88 -6.38
CA LYS A 192 23.19 5.88 -7.84
C LYS A 192 23.19 4.47 -8.42
N ILE A 193 22.55 4.35 -9.57
CA ILE A 193 22.59 3.14 -10.41
C ILE A 193 23.08 3.54 -11.79
N THR A 194 24.05 2.80 -12.34
CA THR A 194 24.53 3.01 -13.71
C THR A 194 24.65 1.67 -14.42
N ARG A 195 24.31 1.63 -15.71
CA ARG A 195 24.56 0.45 -16.55
C ARG A 195 25.97 0.54 -17.13
N GLU A 196 26.76 -0.51 -16.98
CA GLU A 196 28.12 -0.59 -17.51
C GLU A 196 28.16 -1.15 -18.94
N GLU A 197 29.29 -1.01 -19.62
CA GLU A 197 29.47 -1.46 -21.02
C GLU A 197 29.30 -2.98 -21.19
N ASP A 198 29.63 -3.77 -20.17
CA ASP A 198 29.45 -5.21 -20.15
C ASP A 198 27.99 -5.66 -19.91
N GLY A 199 27.08 -4.69 -19.78
CA GLY A 199 25.65 -4.92 -19.60
C GLY A 199 25.21 -5.10 -18.15
N TYR A 200 26.14 -5.17 -17.18
CA TYR A 200 25.81 -5.23 -15.76
C TYR A 200 25.49 -3.86 -15.19
N TYR A 201 24.94 -3.86 -13.99
CA TYR A 201 24.65 -2.65 -13.26
C TYR A 201 25.64 -2.43 -12.14
N LYS A 202 26.21 -1.22 -12.09
CA LYS A 202 26.95 -0.72 -10.94
C LYS A 202 25.97 -0.01 -10.01
N ILE A 203 25.97 -0.41 -8.75
CA ILE A 203 25.19 0.16 -7.66
C ILE A 203 26.15 0.88 -6.75
N THR A 204 26.01 2.20 -6.64
CA THR A 204 26.80 3.04 -5.75
C THR A 204 25.99 3.31 -4.49
N SER A 205 26.53 2.92 -3.34
CA SER A 205 26.00 3.27 -2.04
C SER A 205 26.84 4.36 -1.39
N ASP A 206 26.43 4.83 -0.25
CA ASP A 206 27.19 5.76 0.59
C ASP A 206 28.50 5.17 1.13
N THR A 207 28.62 3.84 1.20
CA THR A 207 29.81 3.17 1.72
C THR A 207 30.72 2.57 0.65
N THR A 208 30.14 1.98 -0.43
CA THR A 208 30.93 1.24 -1.44
C THR A 208 30.15 1.05 -2.75
N ASN A 209 30.74 0.28 -3.66
CA ASN A 209 30.09 -0.07 -4.94
C ASN A 209 29.85 -1.58 -5.02
N PHE A 210 28.74 -1.94 -5.64
CA PHE A 210 28.34 -3.32 -5.92
C PHE A 210 28.01 -3.48 -7.39
N ARG A 211 27.96 -4.73 -7.85
CA ARG A 211 27.57 -5.06 -9.22
C ARG A 211 26.48 -6.15 -9.23
N ALA A 212 25.49 -5.99 -10.12
CA ALA A 212 24.45 -6.98 -10.31
C ALA A 212 24.08 -7.13 -11.79
N LYS A 213 23.55 -8.31 -12.14
CA LYS A 213 23.05 -8.59 -13.51
C LYS A 213 21.65 -7.99 -13.72
N SER A 214 20.83 -7.94 -12.68
CA SER A 214 19.50 -7.34 -12.69
C SER A 214 19.22 -6.57 -11.41
N ILE A 215 18.30 -5.60 -11.48
CA ILE A 215 17.93 -4.75 -10.33
C ILE A 215 16.41 -4.60 -10.27
N VAL A 216 15.88 -4.61 -9.05
CA VAL A 216 14.50 -4.13 -8.79
C VAL A 216 14.54 -3.04 -7.74
N VAL A 217 14.00 -1.88 -8.11
CA VAL A 217 13.92 -0.70 -7.24
C VAL A 217 12.53 -0.64 -6.63
N ASN A 218 12.46 -0.94 -5.32
CA ASN A 218 11.28 -0.87 -4.46
C ASN A 218 11.44 0.24 -3.40
N ALA A 219 11.97 1.39 -3.81
CA ALA A 219 12.36 2.49 -2.94
C ALA A 219 11.25 3.50 -2.66
N GLY A 220 9.97 3.09 -2.84
CA GLY A 220 8.83 3.96 -2.58
C GLY A 220 8.86 5.23 -3.42
N ALA A 221 8.83 6.40 -2.78
CA ALA A 221 8.87 7.70 -3.46
C ALA A 221 10.16 7.95 -4.27
N TYR A 222 11.24 7.29 -3.92
CA TYR A 222 12.52 7.43 -4.61
C TYR A 222 12.64 6.57 -5.87
N SER A 223 11.74 5.61 -6.09
CA SER A 223 11.82 4.73 -7.25
C SER A 223 11.79 5.49 -8.57
N LEU A 224 10.96 6.54 -8.68
CA LEU A 224 10.90 7.38 -9.87
C LEU A 224 12.19 8.20 -10.06
N LEU A 225 12.80 8.68 -8.98
CA LEU A 225 14.05 9.44 -9.06
C LEU A 225 15.19 8.58 -9.62
N PHE A 226 15.31 7.32 -9.16
CA PHE A 226 16.28 6.38 -9.73
C PHE A 226 16.00 6.10 -11.20
N ALA A 227 14.74 6.01 -11.61
CA ALA A 227 14.37 5.82 -13.01
C ALA A 227 14.79 7.03 -13.85
N GLN A 228 14.50 8.24 -13.37
CA GLN A 228 14.82 9.49 -14.07
C GLN A 228 16.34 9.75 -14.16
N ASP A 229 17.11 9.42 -13.14
CA ASP A 229 18.59 9.46 -13.16
C ASP A 229 19.19 8.55 -14.26
N MET A 230 18.45 7.52 -14.66
CA MET A 230 18.82 6.60 -15.74
C MET A 230 18.17 6.94 -17.09
N GLY A 231 17.44 8.07 -17.21
CA GLY A 231 16.76 8.50 -18.43
C GLY A 231 15.44 7.77 -18.72
N TYR A 232 14.78 7.26 -17.67
CA TYR A 232 13.46 6.61 -17.78
C TYR A 232 12.41 7.39 -16.99
N GLY A 233 11.14 7.34 -17.43
CA GLY A 233 10.03 7.89 -16.66
C GLY A 233 9.98 9.41 -16.60
N GLU A 234 10.55 10.11 -17.58
CA GLU A 234 10.53 11.59 -17.68
C GLU A 234 9.10 12.13 -17.85
N GLU A 235 8.20 11.30 -18.37
CA GLU A 235 6.76 11.57 -18.51
C GLU A 235 6.00 11.56 -17.19
N TYR A 236 6.64 11.18 -16.09
CA TYR A 236 6.04 11.12 -14.76
C TYR A 236 6.59 12.18 -13.83
N ALA A 237 5.79 12.54 -12.84
CA ALA A 237 6.18 13.32 -11.67
C ALA A 237 5.51 12.74 -10.42
N THR A 238 5.97 13.11 -9.23
CA THR A 238 5.40 12.64 -7.98
C THR A 238 4.72 13.78 -7.24
N LEU A 239 3.45 13.58 -6.83
CA LEU A 239 2.76 14.39 -5.84
C LEU A 239 2.79 13.66 -4.49
N PRO A 240 3.62 14.09 -3.53
CA PRO A 240 3.66 13.48 -2.22
C PRO A 240 2.40 13.83 -1.41
N ILE A 241 1.65 12.81 -0.98
CA ILE A 241 0.45 12.98 -0.15
C ILE A 241 0.70 12.32 1.20
N GLY A 242 0.71 13.12 2.26
CA GLY A 242 0.79 12.67 3.64
C GLY A 242 -0.58 12.35 4.22
N GLY A 243 -0.60 11.52 5.26
CA GLY A 243 -1.81 11.25 6.04
C GLY A 243 -1.47 11.07 7.50
N SER A 244 -2.28 11.63 8.39
CA SER A 244 -2.18 11.51 9.86
C SER A 244 -3.28 10.66 10.42
N PHE A 245 -3.09 10.20 11.65
CA PHE A 245 -4.08 9.46 12.41
C PHE A 245 -4.33 10.11 13.77
N PHE A 246 -5.50 9.79 14.34
CA PHE A 246 -5.88 10.16 15.69
C PHE A 246 -6.29 8.90 16.44
N PHE A 247 -5.81 8.73 17.65
CA PHE A 247 -6.17 7.62 18.53
C PHE A 247 -7.22 8.00 19.55
N THR A 248 -8.04 7.02 19.93
CA THR A 248 -8.77 7.05 21.21
C THR A 248 -7.96 6.38 22.30
N LYS A 249 -8.28 6.69 23.56
CA LYS A 249 -7.59 6.11 24.73
C LYS A 249 -7.89 4.62 24.92
N GLU A 250 -8.98 4.15 24.33
CA GLU A 250 -9.49 2.80 24.45
C GLU A 250 -10.03 2.26 23.13
N LYS A 251 -10.30 0.97 23.07
CA LYS A 251 -10.96 0.32 21.97
C LYS A 251 -12.46 0.69 21.96
N LEU A 252 -12.87 1.49 20.99
CA LEU A 252 -14.28 1.86 20.79
C LEU A 252 -15.01 0.98 19.79
N LEU A 253 -14.29 0.38 18.84
CA LEU A 253 -14.83 -0.48 17.79
C LEU A 253 -14.18 -1.86 17.82
N ASN A 254 -14.96 -2.89 17.49
CA ASN A 254 -14.47 -4.26 17.36
C ASN A 254 -14.00 -4.57 15.94
N SER A 255 -14.59 -3.91 14.97
CA SER A 255 -14.33 -4.09 13.53
C SER A 255 -13.68 -2.85 12.92
N LYS A 256 -13.11 -3.03 11.73
CA LYS A 256 -12.69 -1.92 10.87
C LYS A 256 -13.91 -1.31 10.20
N VAL A 257 -14.13 -0.02 10.37
CA VAL A 257 -15.28 0.70 9.83
C VAL A 257 -14.82 1.72 8.80
N TYR A 258 -15.18 1.49 7.55
CA TYR A 258 -14.94 2.38 6.42
C TYR A 258 -16.22 3.13 6.09
N THR A 259 -16.14 4.41 5.74
CA THR A 259 -17.30 5.18 5.31
C THR A 259 -17.40 5.24 3.79
N MET A 260 -18.60 5.47 3.28
CA MET A 260 -18.82 5.69 1.85
C MET A 260 -17.95 6.84 1.35
N GLN A 261 -17.22 6.61 0.25
CA GLN A 261 -16.33 7.58 -0.34
C GLN A 261 -17.06 8.43 -1.37
N ASN A 262 -16.83 9.73 -1.32
CA ASN A 262 -17.27 10.62 -2.40
C ASN A 262 -16.48 10.28 -3.69
N PRO A 263 -17.14 9.87 -4.79
CA PRO A 263 -16.46 9.45 -6.02
C PRO A 263 -15.64 10.56 -6.70
N LYS A 264 -15.88 11.82 -6.36
CA LYS A 264 -15.10 12.97 -6.87
C LYS A 264 -13.77 13.16 -6.16
N LEU A 265 -13.57 12.51 -4.99
CA LEU A 265 -12.34 12.66 -4.23
C LEU A 265 -11.34 11.55 -4.59
N PRO A 266 -10.09 11.90 -4.90
CA PRO A 266 -9.07 10.93 -5.32
C PRO A 266 -8.48 10.12 -4.15
N PHE A 267 -8.83 10.46 -2.90
CA PHE A 267 -8.26 9.85 -1.70
C PHE A 267 -9.32 9.14 -0.85
N ALA A 268 -8.86 8.19 -0.03
CA ALA A 268 -9.75 7.38 0.80
C ALA A 268 -10.60 8.25 1.75
N ALA A 269 -11.86 7.86 1.94
CA ALA A 269 -12.70 8.39 3.01
C ALA A 269 -12.13 8.01 4.38
N ILE A 270 -12.58 8.74 5.41
CA ILE A 270 -12.21 8.41 6.78
C ILE A 270 -12.63 6.98 7.13
N HIS A 271 -11.79 6.30 7.85
CA HIS A 271 -12.09 5.02 8.47
C HIS A 271 -11.63 4.98 9.93
N ALA A 272 -12.19 4.05 10.67
CA ALA A 272 -11.82 3.78 12.04
C ALA A 272 -11.40 2.31 12.17
N ASP A 273 -10.18 2.10 12.66
CA ASP A 273 -9.54 0.79 12.74
C ASP A 273 -9.09 0.50 14.16
N PRO A 274 -9.39 -0.70 14.71
CA PRO A 274 -8.62 -1.22 15.84
C PRO A 274 -7.17 -1.46 15.42
N ASP A 275 -6.20 -0.85 16.12
CA ASP A 275 -4.78 -0.95 15.81
C ASP A 275 -4.14 -2.15 16.50
N CYS A 276 -3.64 -3.11 15.73
CA CYS A 276 -3.06 -4.35 16.27
C CYS A 276 -1.73 -4.15 17.04
N THR A 277 -1.11 -2.98 16.92
CA THR A 277 0.14 -2.64 17.62
C THR A 277 -0.08 -1.77 18.86
N GLN A 278 -1.32 -1.29 19.11
CA GLN A 278 -1.69 -0.39 20.19
C GLN A 278 -2.85 -0.93 21.04
N ASN A 279 -2.73 -2.18 21.47
CA ASN A 279 -3.74 -2.85 22.30
C ASN A 279 -5.17 -2.81 21.70
N TRP A 280 -5.26 -2.77 20.38
CA TRP A 280 -6.50 -2.64 19.63
C TRP A 280 -7.28 -1.35 19.92
N ASN A 281 -6.63 -0.29 20.43
CA ASN A 281 -7.23 1.03 20.53
C ASN A 281 -7.72 1.51 19.18
N THR A 282 -8.84 2.22 19.15
CA THR A 282 -9.41 2.67 17.89
C THR A 282 -8.63 3.86 17.34
N ARG A 283 -8.26 3.76 16.07
CA ARG A 283 -7.55 4.76 15.31
C ARG A 283 -8.42 5.27 14.18
N PHE A 284 -8.54 6.58 14.06
CA PHE A 284 -9.28 7.29 13.01
C PHE A 284 -8.32 7.92 12.00
N GLY A 285 -8.67 7.89 10.74
CA GLY A 285 -7.91 8.51 9.66
C GLY A 285 -7.91 7.65 8.39
N PRO A 286 -6.91 7.84 7.51
CA PRO A 286 -5.95 8.95 7.55
C PRO A 286 -6.56 10.26 7.03
N THR A 287 -5.97 11.39 7.41
CA THR A 287 -6.08 12.64 6.66
C THR A 287 -5.38 12.51 5.31
N ALA A 288 -5.56 13.44 4.39
CA ALA A 288 -4.83 13.44 3.12
C ALA A 288 -4.48 14.87 2.68
N PHE A 289 -3.22 15.24 2.82
CA PHE A 289 -2.73 16.57 2.48
C PHE A 289 -1.44 16.50 1.66
N ALA A 290 -1.18 17.54 0.84
CA ALA A 290 0.06 17.64 0.10
C ALA A 290 1.22 17.83 1.09
N LEU A 291 2.17 16.90 1.07
CA LEU A 291 3.32 16.90 1.97
C LEU A 291 4.57 17.31 1.20
N PRO A 292 5.25 18.42 1.58
CA PRO A 292 6.48 18.84 0.90
C PRO A 292 7.69 18.01 1.37
N LYS A 293 7.54 16.68 1.40
CA LYS A 293 8.58 15.70 1.78
C LYS A 293 8.33 14.38 1.06
N LEU A 294 9.39 13.63 0.82
CA LEU A 294 9.29 12.24 0.32
C LEU A 294 9.16 11.22 1.47
N GLU A 295 9.50 11.61 2.68
CA GLU A 295 9.37 10.83 3.91
C GLU A 295 8.76 11.70 5.01
N ARG A 296 7.71 11.19 5.69
CA ARG A 296 6.92 12.04 6.57
C ARG A 296 7.68 12.58 7.78
N TYR A 297 8.35 11.70 8.53
CA TYR A 297 8.97 12.02 9.82
C TYR A 297 10.48 12.07 9.80
N HIS A 298 11.08 11.96 8.61
CA HIS A 298 12.52 12.06 8.43
C HIS A 298 12.94 13.45 7.88
N SER A 299 14.23 13.67 7.78
CA SER A 299 14.79 14.93 7.31
C SER A 299 14.29 15.30 5.91
N LEU A 300 14.17 16.61 5.67
CA LEU A 300 13.80 17.14 4.35
C LEU A 300 15.03 17.10 3.42
N HIS A 301 14.96 16.29 2.38
CA HIS A 301 15.89 16.31 1.26
C HIS A 301 15.30 17.20 0.16
N LEU A 302 15.55 18.52 0.25
CA LEU A 302 14.93 19.52 -0.63
C LEU A 302 15.22 19.28 -2.11
N LYS A 303 16.44 18.85 -2.45
CA LYS A 303 16.83 18.53 -3.83
C LYS A 303 15.97 17.38 -4.38
N ASP A 304 15.83 16.30 -3.61
CA ASP A 304 15.06 15.14 -4.03
C ASP A 304 13.58 15.47 -4.17
N LEU A 305 13.05 16.30 -3.26
CA LEU A 305 11.69 16.79 -3.37
C LEU A 305 11.47 17.61 -4.67
N ILE A 306 12.37 18.55 -4.98
CA ILE A 306 12.28 19.37 -6.20
C ILE A 306 12.33 18.47 -7.45
N ASN A 307 13.26 17.50 -7.47
CA ASN A 307 13.37 16.54 -8.55
C ASN A 307 12.11 15.67 -8.68
N ALA A 308 11.55 15.18 -7.57
CA ALA A 308 10.34 14.34 -7.57
C ALA A 308 9.11 15.11 -8.04
N LEU A 309 8.93 16.34 -7.59
CA LEU A 309 7.84 17.22 -8.04
C LEU A 309 7.95 17.54 -9.53
N ASN A 310 9.17 17.64 -10.06
CA ASN A 310 9.49 17.84 -11.48
C ASN A 310 8.54 18.84 -12.16
N ILE A 311 8.38 20.02 -11.53
CA ILE A 311 7.39 21.02 -11.91
C ILE A 311 7.75 21.66 -13.25
N ASP A 312 6.93 21.39 -14.25
CA ASP A 312 6.94 21.98 -15.57
C ASP A 312 5.53 22.47 -15.95
N LYS A 313 5.32 22.79 -17.22
CA LYS A 313 4.01 23.26 -17.72
C LYS A 313 2.92 22.18 -17.58
N ASP A 314 3.26 20.93 -17.82
CA ASP A 314 2.31 19.81 -17.80
C ASP A 314 1.89 19.47 -16.36
N VAL A 315 2.83 19.40 -15.44
CA VAL A 315 2.55 19.25 -14.01
C VAL A 315 1.72 20.42 -13.47
N THR A 316 2.07 21.64 -13.87
CA THR A 316 1.31 22.85 -13.51
C THR A 316 -0.14 22.75 -14.02
N GLN A 317 -0.35 22.24 -15.23
CA GLN A 317 -1.69 22.04 -15.78
C GLN A 317 -2.51 21.03 -14.94
N VAL A 318 -1.89 19.94 -14.48
CA VAL A 318 -2.55 18.97 -13.57
C VAL A 318 -2.99 19.66 -12.28
N TYR A 319 -2.10 20.42 -11.64
CA TYR A 319 -2.47 21.16 -10.43
C TYR A 319 -3.59 22.16 -10.68
N MET A 320 -3.54 22.91 -11.78
CA MET A 320 -4.62 23.84 -12.14
C MET A 320 -5.95 23.11 -12.33
N ASN A 321 -5.95 21.94 -12.97
CA ASN A 321 -7.17 21.14 -13.15
C ASN A 321 -7.73 20.65 -11.82
N LEU A 322 -6.89 20.18 -10.91
CA LEU A 322 -7.29 19.78 -9.56
C LEU A 322 -7.89 20.97 -8.77
N PHE A 323 -7.26 22.14 -8.84
CA PHE A 323 -7.72 23.33 -8.14
C PHE A 323 -8.97 23.99 -8.75
N LYS A 324 -9.33 23.70 -10.01
CA LYS A 324 -10.60 24.16 -10.61
C LYS A 324 -11.81 23.53 -9.96
N ASP A 325 -11.74 22.24 -9.54
CA ASP A 325 -12.85 21.58 -8.87
C ASP A 325 -13.02 22.10 -7.43
N SER A 326 -14.20 22.66 -7.13
CA SER A 326 -14.50 23.25 -5.82
C SER A 326 -14.53 22.19 -4.69
N THR A 327 -14.90 20.95 -5.00
CA THR A 327 -14.94 19.84 -4.05
C THR A 327 -13.52 19.42 -3.66
N ILE A 328 -12.64 19.26 -4.66
CA ILE A 328 -11.22 18.92 -4.44
C ILE A 328 -10.54 20.06 -3.66
N ARG A 329 -10.81 21.31 -4.03
CA ARG A 329 -10.24 22.49 -3.37
C ARG A 329 -10.61 22.54 -1.88
N ARG A 330 -11.91 22.37 -1.55
CA ARG A 330 -12.40 22.32 -0.16
C ARG A 330 -11.74 21.18 0.61
N TYR A 331 -11.64 20.02 -0.01
CA TYR A 331 -11.00 18.85 0.57
C TYR A 331 -9.53 19.11 0.91
N ILE A 332 -8.74 19.68 -0.01
CA ILE A 332 -7.33 20.03 0.22
C ILE A 332 -7.19 21.01 1.38
N PHE A 333 -7.98 22.10 1.39
CA PHE A 333 -7.92 23.10 2.47
C PHE A 333 -8.34 22.51 3.83
N LYS A 334 -9.39 21.70 3.87
CA LYS A 334 -9.83 21.05 5.10
C LYS A 334 -8.73 20.16 5.67
N ASN A 335 -8.17 19.26 4.87
CA ASN A 335 -7.11 18.37 5.32
C ASN A 335 -5.83 19.12 5.73
N ALA A 336 -5.53 20.26 5.10
CA ALA A 336 -4.43 21.11 5.54
C ALA A 336 -4.69 21.73 6.94
N ILE A 337 -5.93 22.11 7.24
CA ILE A 337 -6.30 22.61 8.58
C ILE A 337 -6.22 21.50 9.63
N GLU A 338 -6.59 20.27 9.29
CA GLU A 338 -6.51 19.10 10.18
C GLU A 338 -5.10 18.78 10.66
N GLU A 339 -4.08 19.23 9.92
CA GLU A 339 -2.67 19.07 10.30
C GLU A 339 -2.14 20.20 11.20
N ILE A 340 -2.91 21.27 11.43
CA ILE A 340 -2.50 22.37 12.30
C ILE A 340 -2.65 21.93 13.76
N PRO A 341 -1.56 21.98 14.58
CA PRO A 341 -1.65 21.67 15.99
C PRO A 341 -2.77 22.47 16.69
N PHE A 342 -3.49 21.82 17.61
CA PHE A 342 -4.61 22.33 18.39
C PHE A 342 -5.92 22.58 17.61
N ILE A 343 -5.88 23.09 16.39
CA ILE A 343 -7.08 23.36 15.57
C ILE A 343 -7.51 22.10 14.82
N GLY A 344 -6.56 21.33 14.31
CA GLY A 344 -6.82 20.19 13.45
C GLY A 344 -7.73 19.14 14.09
N LYS A 345 -7.54 18.90 15.39
CA LYS A 345 -8.37 17.95 16.15
C LYS A 345 -9.83 18.38 16.22
N GLU A 346 -10.11 19.68 16.37
CA GLU A 346 -11.46 20.24 16.38
C GLU A 346 -12.18 20.08 15.04
N VAL A 347 -11.43 20.19 13.94
CA VAL A 347 -11.98 19.97 12.59
C VAL A 347 -12.16 18.48 12.31
N PHE A 348 -11.17 17.67 12.64
CA PHE A 348 -11.15 16.24 12.36
C PHE A 348 -12.25 15.46 13.10
N VAL A 349 -12.62 15.89 14.33
CA VAL A 349 -13.67 15.20 15.10
C VAL A 349 -14.99 15.12 14.33
N HIS A 350 -15.33 16.13 13.54
CA HIS A 350 -16.54 16.14 12.74
C HIS A 350 -16.57 15.03 11.67
N ASP A 351 -15.41 14.70 11.10
CA ASP A 351 -15.32 13.57 10.19
C ASP A 351 -15.41 12.24 10.93
N ALA A 352 -14.74 12.13 12.08
CA ALA A 352 -14.79 10.95 12.93
C ALA A 352 -16.20 10.68 13.48
N GLN A 353 -16.99 11.73 13.73
CA GLN A 353 -18.39 11.64 14.14
C GLN A 353 -19.31 11.02 13.08
N LYS A 354 -18.92 10.98 11.80
CA LYS A 354 -19.63 10.17 10.80
C LYS A 354 -19.63 8.69 11.18
N VAL A 355 -18.55 8.21 11.84
CA VAL A 355 -18.45 6.83 12.33
C VAL A 355 -19.05 6.72 13.73
N ILE A 356 -18.59 7.52 14.69
CA ILE A 356 -19.06 7.49 16.09
C ILE A 356 -19.61 8.88 16.45
N PRO A 357 -20.96 9.09 16.40
CA PRO A 357 -21.53 10.42 16.63
C PRO A 357 -21.32 11.00 18.04
N SER A 358 -21.15 10.13 19.04
CA SER A 358 -20.91 10.53 20.44
C SER A 358 -19.46 10.95 20.72
N LEU A 359 -18.54 10.83 19.75
CA LEU A 359 -17.14 11.14 19.91
C LEU A 359 -16.92 12.62 20.20
N LYS A 360 -16.07 12.92 21.17
CA LYS A 360 -15.71 14.29 21.56
C LYS A 360 -14.26 14.58 21.18
N VAL A 361 -13.92 15.85 21.03
CA VAL A 361 -12.54 16.30 20.82
C VAL A 361 -11.59 15.78 21.91
N SER A 362 -12.06 15.72 23.18
CA SER A 362 -11.29 15.19 24.31
C SER A 362 -10.92 13.72 24.20
N ASP A 363 -11.67 12.95 23.41
CA ASP A 363 -11.47 11.51 23.26
C ASP A 363 -10.38 11.19 22.24
N LEU A 364 -10.04 12.17 21.38
CA LEU A 364 -9.02 12.04 20.35
C LEU A 364 -7.67 12.58 20.79
N THR A 365 -6.63 11.87 20.44
CA THR A 365 -5.23 12.29 20.58
C THR A 365 -4.55 12.18 19.23
N PHE A 366 -3.85 13.23 18.80
CA PHE A 366 -3.04 13.18 17.57
C PHE A 366 -1.98 12.09 17.72
N ALA A 367 -1.89 11.23 16.74
CA ALA A 367 -0.97 10.10 16.74
C ALA A 367 0.42 10.56 16.24
N GLU A 368 1.21 11.17 17.13
CA GLU A 368 2.57 11.61 16.79
C GLU A 368 3.42 10.41 16.32
N GLY A 369 4.14 10.59 15.20
CA GLY A 369 4.93 9.52 14.60
C GLY A 369 4.11 8.52 13.78
N TYR A 370 2.78 8.68 13.69
CA TYR A 370 1.90 7.86 12.87
C TYR A 370 1.49 8.59 11.60
N GLY A 371 1.49 7.86 10.50
CA GLY A 371 1.12 8.36 9.19
C GLY A 371 2.18 8.07 8.15
N GLY A 372 1.72 7.77 6.97
CA GLY A 372 2.56 7.46 5.82
C GLY A 372 2.60 8.59 4.80
N MET A 373 3.43 8.37 3.80
CA MET A 373 3.49 9.21 2.62
C MET A 373 3.17 8.36 1.39
N ARG A 374 2.22 8.83 0.58
CA ARG A 374 1.82 8.18 -0.67
C ARG A 374 2.44 8.96 -1.83
N PRO A 375 3.38 8.38 -2.59
CA PRO A 375 3.90 9.01 -3.80
C PRO A 375 2.87 8.86 -4.92
N GLN A 376 1.96 9.82 -5.02
CA GLN A 376 0.97 9.81 -6.08
C GLN A 376 1.66 10.20 -7.40
N ILE A 377 1.50 9.39 -8.43
CA ILE A 377 2.13 9.63 -9.73
C ILE A 377 1.26 10.57 -10.58
N ILE A 378 1.88 11.55 -11.19
CA ILE A 378 1.31 12.41 -12.23
C ILE A 378 1.79 11.89 -13.58
N ASP A 379 0.86 11.61 -14.49
CA ASP A 379 1.14 11.39 -15.92
C ASP A 379 1.08 12.75 -16.63
N LYS A 380 2.24 13.25 -17.05
CA LYS A 380 2.37 14.54 -17.73
C LYS A 380 1.73 14.54 -19.12
N LYS A 381 1.77 13.40 -19.83
CA LYS A 381 1.19 13.27 -21.17
C LYS A 381 -0.33 13.30 -21.14
N LYS A 382 -0.93 12.64 -20.13
CA LYS A 382 -2.37 12.60 -19.96
C LYS A 382 -2.93 13.76 -19.15
N HIS A 383 -2.07 14.54 -18.48
CA HIS A 383 -2.43 15.61 -17.55
C HIS A 383 -3.35 15.15 -16.40
N GLU A 384 -3.08 13.97 -15.83
CA GLU A 384 -3.90 13.38 -14.79
C GLU A 384 -3.08 12.73 -13.66
N LEU A 385 -3.72 12.52 -12.50
CA LEU A 385 -3.19 11.68 -11.42
C LEU A 385 -3.46 10.20 -11.74
N LEU A 386 -2.41 9.40 -11.73
CA LEU A 386 -2.54 7.94 -11.81
C LEU A 386 -2.95 7.40 -10.44
N LEU A 387 -4.15 6.85 -10.35
CA LEU A 387 -4.69 6.24 -9.13
C LEU A 387 -4.34 4.73 -9.03
N GLY A 388 -3.25 4.31 -9.66
CA GLY A 388 -2.83 2.92 -9.75
C GLY A 388 -1.33 2.76 -9.68
N GLU A 389 -0.88 1.55 -9.95
CA GLU A 389 0.53 1.20 -10.01
C GLU A 389 1.15 1.72 -11.30
N ALA A 390 2.37 2.24 -11.20
CA ALA A 390 3.21 2.52 -12.35
C ALA A 390 4.49 1.69 -12.22
N LYS A 391 4.92 1.11 -13.34
CA LYS A 391 6.10 0.26 -13.42
C LYS A 391 6.89 0.56 -14.68
N ILE A 392 8.19 0.72 -14.54
CA ILE A 392 9.11 0.81 -15.68
C ILE A 392 9.99 -0.43 -15.63
N SER A 393 10.02 -1.20 -16.72
CA SER A 393 10.83 -2.42 -16.84
C SER A 393 11.59 -2.40 -18.15
N LYS A 394 12.92 -2.40 -18.09
CA LYS A 394 13.76 -2.38 -19.29
C LYS A 394 15.15 -2.94 -19.00
N ASN A 395 15.67 -3.80 -19.90
CA ASN A 395 17.05 -4.29 -19.86
C ASN A 395 17.47 -4.94 -18.52
N GLY A 396 16.56 -5.62 -17.81
CA GLY A 396 16.86 -6.28 -16.53
C GLY A 396 16.82 -5.36 -15.31
N ILE A 397 16.36 -4.11 -15.46
CA ILE A 397 16.03 -3.23 -14.33
C ILE A 397 14.53 -2.94 -14.29
N ILE A 398 13.97 -2.97 -13.07
CA ILE A 398 12.56 -2.70 -12.80
C ILE A 398 12.46 -1.60 -11.75
N PHE A 399 11.64 -0.59 -11.99
CA PHE A 399 11.30 0.45 -11.03
C PHE A 399 9.82 0.34 -10.68
N ASN A 400 9.52 0.03 -9.43
CA ASN A 400 8.16 -0.08 -8.93
C ASN A 400 7.73 1.22 -8.26
N MET A 401 6.73 1.86 -8.82
CA MET A 401 6.07 3.07 -8.30
C MET A 401 4.66 2.69 -7.90
N THR A 402 4.50 2.08 -6.73
CA THR A 402 3.24 1.48 -6.31
C THR A 402 2.63 2.26 -5.15
N PRO A 403 1.66 3.16 -5.42
CA PRO A 403 0.86 3.76 -4.36
C PRO A 403 -0.08 2.72 -3.71
N SER A 404 -0.85 3.13 -2.71
CA SER A 404 -1.84 2.27 -2.05
C SER A 404 -2.82 1.63 -3.08
N PRO A 405 -3.10 0.32 -2.98
CA PRO A 405 -2.81 -0.63 -1.89
C PRO A 405 -1.54 -1.49 -2.08
N GLY A 406 -0.41 -0.89 -2.39
CA GLY A 406 0.84 -1.58 -2.73
C GLY A 406 1.29 -2.69 -1.77
N ALA A 407 1.05 -2.52 -0.46
CA ALA A 407 1.39 -3.54 0.51
C ALA A 407 0.56 -4.83 0.32
N THR A 408 -0.73 -4.70 0.05
CA THR A 408 -1.63 -5.83 -0.22
C THR A 408 -1.28 -6.55 -1.52
N SER A 409 -0.80 -5.82 -2.53
CA SER A 409 -0.40 -6.36 -3.85
C SER A 409 1.05 -6.87 -3.88
N SER A 410 1.79 -6.77 -2.79
CA SER A 410 3.26 -6.98 -2.79
C SER A 410 3.70 -8.34 -3.33
N LEU A 411 3.03 -9.44 -2.98
CA LEU A 411 3.33 -10.78 -3.51
C LEU A 411 2.97 -10.94 -4.98
N ALA A 412 1.88 -10.30 -5.44
CA ALA A 412 1.50 -10.34 -6.85
C ALA A 412 2.51 -9.57 -7.72
N ILE A 413 2.96 -8.41 -7.24
CA ILE A 413 4.02 -7.61 -7.88
C ILE A 413 5.33 -8.40 -7.89
N ALA A 414 5.70 -9.01 -6.76
CA ALA A 414 6.90 -9.83 -6.64
C ALA A 414 6.89 -11.00 -7.62
N MET A 415 5.76 -11.66 -7.83
CA MET A 415 5.60 -12.72 -8.83
C MET A 415 5.84 -12.20 -10.26
N GLN A 416 5.26 -11.05 -10.60
CA GLN A 416 5.46 -10.44 -11.92
C GLN A 416 6.92 -10.05 -12.16
N ASP A 417 7.55 -9.41 -11.15
CA ASP A 417 8.95 -9.01 -11.22
C ASP A 417 9.86 -10.24 -11.33
N THR A 418 9.59 -11.30 -10.56
CA THR A 418 10.31 -12.56 -10.63
C THR A 418 10.25 -13.18 -12.03
N LYS A 419 9.07 -13.20 -12.67
CA LYS A 419 8.93 -13.67 -14.06
C LYS A 419 9.81 -12.89 -15.02
N ALA A 420 9.77 -11.55 -14.93
CA ALA A 420 10.57 -10.68 -15.79
C ALA A 420 12.08 -10.86 -15.57
N ILE A 421 12.53 -10.99 -14.32
CA ILE A 421 13.92 -11.22 -13.96
C ILE A 421 14.39 -12.59 -14.46
N CYS A 422 13.62 -13.64 -14.21
CA CYS A 422 13.94 -14.99 -14.66
C CYS A 422 14.04 -15.06 -16.19
N GLN A 423 13.14 -14.41 -16.91
CA GLN A 423 13.21 -14.30 -18.36
C GLN A 423 14.48 -13.57 -18.82
N TYR A 424 14.82 -12.45 -18.19
CA TYR A 424 16.02 -11.69 -18.54
C TYR A 424 17.33 -12.45 -18.26
N LEU A 425 17.39 -13.14 -17.11
CA LEU A 425 18.57 -13.89 -16.68
C LEU A 425 18.65 -15.31 -17.25
N SER A 426 17.65 -15.75 -18.02
CA SER A 426 17.51 -17.15 -18.48
C SER A 426 17.52 -18.14 -17.29
N LYS A 427 16.75 -17.78 -16.25
CA LYS A 427 16.59 -18.55 -15.02
C LYS A 427 15.19 -19.17 -14.95
N SER A 428 15.06 -20.24 -14.16
CA SER A 428 13.77 -20.94 -13.95
C SER A 428 12.98 -20.28 -12.83
N PHE A 429 11.64 -20.31 -12.98
CA PHE A 429 10.69 -19.97 -11.96
C PHE A 429 9.75 -21.16 -11.74
N ASP A 430 9.78 -21.75 -10.56
CA ASP A 430 8.88 -22.83 -10.16
C ASP A 430 7.47 -22.28 -9.90
N LEU A 431 6.76 -22.02 -11.00
CA LEU A 431 5.41 -21.46 -10.96
C LEU A 431 4.42 -22.41 -10.29
N GLU A 432 4.59 -23.76 -10.45
CA GLU A 432 3.68 -24.74 -9.84
C GLU A 432 3.80 -24.72 -8.33
N LYS A 433 5.00 -24.69 -7.79
CA LYS A 433 5.22 -24.57 -6.33
C LYS A 433 4.67 -23.24 -5.82
N HIS A 434 4.92 -22.13 -6.52
CA HIS A 434 4.38 -20.81 -6.16
C HIS A 434 2.84 -20.83 -6.17
N GLN A 435 2.21 -21.45 -7.18
CA GLN A 435 0.76 -21.58 -7.24
C GLN A 435 0.20 -22.37 -6.07
N ARG A 436 0.80 -23.49 -5.73
CA ARG A 436 0.36 -24.32 -4.60
C ARG A 436 0.47 -23.60 -3.25
N GLU A 437 1.53 -22.83 -3.04
CA GLU A 437 1.82 -22.24 -1.73
C GLU A 437 1.24 -20.83 -1.56
N ILE A 438 1.08 -20.06 -2.65
CA ILE A 438 0.75 -18.63 -2.60
C ILE A 438 -0.54 -18.31 -3.34
N GLN A 439 -0.75 -18.84 -4.55
CA GLN A 439 -1.94 -18.46 -5.33
C GLN A 439 -3.18 -19.27 -4.92
N MET A 440 -3.01 -20.56 -4.53
CA MET A 440 -4.09 -21.48 -4.21
C MET A 440 -5.32 -21.21 -5.08
N LEU A 441 -5.25 -21.60 -6.34
CA LEU A 441 -6.40 -21.55 -7.23
C LEU A 441 -7.55 -22.31 -6.55
N GLU A 442 -8.67 -21.63 -6.34
CA GLU A 442 -9.90 -22.31 -5.96
C GLU A 442 -10.05 -23.52 -6.89
N LYS A 443 -10.23 -24.72 -6.36
CA LYS A 443 -10.20 -25.98 -7.09
C LYS A 443 -11.20 -26.07 -8.27
N ASN A 444 -11.93 -24.99 -8.59
CA ASN A 444 -13.01 -24.91 -9.59
C ASN A 444 -13.00 -23.65 -10.47
N ALA A 445 -11.89 -22.94 -10.65
CA ALA A 445 -11.86 -21.84 -11.61
C ALA A 445 -11.21 -22.30 -12.93
N PRO A 446 -11.83 -22.03 -14.11
CA PRO A 446 -11.21 -22.35 -15.39
C PRO A 446 -9.92 -21.55 -15.57
N SER A 447 -8.88 -22.25 -16.00
CA SER A 447 -7.55 -21.71 -16.30
C SER A 447 -7.59 -20.79 -17.51
N SER A 448 -7.70 -19.48 -17.30
CA SER A 448 -7.43 -18.48 -18.34
C SER A 448 -6.29 -17.57 -17.89
N ILE A 449 -5.06 -18.08 -18.06
CA ILE A 449 -3.80 -17.33 -17.82
C ILE A 449 -3.47 -16.38 -19.00
N GLU A 450 -4.29 -16.33 -20.06
CA GLU A 450 -3.99 -15.54 -21.26
C GLU A 450 -4.32 -14.04 -21.17
N ASP A 451 -5.12 -13.60 -20.21
CA ASP A 451 -5.64 -12.22 -20.16
C ASP A 451 -4.77 -11.18 -19.42
N ILE A 452 -3.62 -11.58 -18.85
CA ILE A 452 -2.75 -10.65 -18.11
C ILE A 452 -1.78 -9.86 -19.03
N LYS A 453 -1.81 -10.11 -20.32
CA LYS A 453 -0.85 -9.49 -21.27
C LYS A 453 -1.11 -8.05 -21.65
N ASN A 454 -2.24 -7.46 -21.28
CA ASN A 454 -2.67 -6.15 -21.78
C ASN A 454 -3.00 -5.12 -20.66
N VAL A 455 -2.19 -5.03 -19.61
CA VAL A 455 -2.28 -3.89 -18.69
C VAL A 455 -0.87 -3.36 -18.47
N VAL A 456 -0.38 -2.64 -19.45
CA VAL A 456 0.72 -1.67 -19.38
C VAL A 456 0.12 -0.29 -19.56
#